data_579d9af2d91d316f3c902addcf785e95
#
_entry.id   579d9af2d91d316f3c902addcf785e95
#
_cell.length_a   1.000
_cell.length_b   1.000
_cell.length_c   1.000
_cell.angle_alpha   90.00
_cell.angle_beta   90.00
_cell.angle_gamma   90.00
#
_symmetry.space_group_name_H-M   'P 1'
#
loop_
_entity.id
_entity.type
_entity.pdbx_description
1 polymer ?
#
loop_
_entity_poly.entity_id
_entity_poly.type
_entity_poly.pdbx_seq_one_letter_code
_entity_poly.pdbx_strand_id
1 'polypeptide(L)'
;MFQKKRKLKRKKFFKIPFLTLSLLCLFTWSIYLFILQFENEVLPTAIKVSQKYATNIVSQEINKSVEKVIKDLNLYTNDFFNKNFDENNKKTYLDVDTILINNVCANVSEELSTNLKNIKDTKIELPIGVFSGISAFSELGPAFTVYLSSIGDAIVDYETNFQSVGINQINFQVYLNINCSISIINPIYKKDIDISRKLMLVNTVFEGDVPNTYLNTSTFPWLNFYNII
;
A
#
# COMPACT_ATOMS: atom_id res chain seq x y z
N MET A 1 72.85 -36.16 -49.27
CA MET A 1 72.24 -35.96 -47.95
C MET A 1 71.69 -34.55 -47.92
N PHE A 2 70.32 -34.38 -48.20
CA PHE A 2 69.69 -33.10 -48.34
C PHE A 2 68.97 -32.75 -47.07
N GLN A 3 69.39 -31.75 -46.32
CA GLN A 3 68.66 -31.22 -45.14
C GLN A 3 67.56 -30.28 -45.59
N LYS A 4 66.35 -30.63 -45.34
CA LYS A 4 65.14 -29.85 -45.62
C LYS A 4 64.95 -28.81 -44.51
N LYS A 5 65.29 -27.51 -44.74
CA LYS A 5 65.05 -26.41 -43.81
C LYS A 5 63.54 -26.17 -43.63
N ARG A 6 63.00 -26.45 -42.45
CA ARG A 6 61.61 -26.10 -42.04
C ARG A 6 61.51 -24.62 -41.88
N LYS A 7 60.74 -23.96 -42.77
CA LYS A 7 60.35 -22.55 -42.62
C LYS A 7 59.33 -22.42 -41.50
N LEU A 8 59.71 -21.86 -40.37
CA LEU A 8 58.82 -21.43 -39.32
C LEU A 8 57.88 -20.36 -39.86
N LYS A 9 56.54 -20.64 -39.93
CA LYS A 9 55.52 -19.69 -40.25
C LYS A 9 55.44 -18.65 -39.10
N ARG A 10 55.96 -17.44 -39.28
CA ARG A 10 55.74 -16.32 -38.37
C ARG A 10 54.23 -16.06 -38.29
N LYS A 11 53.62 -16.30 -37.11
CA LYS A 11 52.25 -15.84 -36.82
C LYS A 11 52.20 -14.33 -37.01
N LYS A 12 51.43 -13.86 -37.98
CA LYS A 12 51.13 -12.44 -38.15
C LYS A 12 50.34 -12.03 -36.92
N PHE A 13 50.95 -11.39 -35.94
CA PHE A 13 50.26 -10.64 -34.91
C PHE A 13 49.42 -9.58 -35.62
N PHE A 14 48.12 -9.69 -35.52
CA PHE A 14 47.14 -8.72 -36.03
C PHE A 14 47.44 -7.39 -35.32
N LYS A 15 48.13 -6.48 -35.95
CA LYS A 15 48.35 -5.12 -35.42
C LYS A 15 47.04 -4.40 -35.50
N ILE A 16 46.24 -4.47 -34.42
CA ILE A 16 45.06 -3.63 -34.29
C ILE A 16 45.54 -2.19 -34.31
N PRO A 17 45.12 -1.36 -35.28
CA PRO A 17 45.58 0.03 -35.36
C PRO A 17 45.18 0.73 -34.05
N PHE A 18 46.07 1.53 -33.50
CA PHE A 18 45.88 2.26 -32.23
C PHE A 18 44.54 3.02 -32.18
N LEU A 19 44.06 3.50 -33.32
CA LEU A 19 42.80 4.22 -33.48
C LEU A 19 41.60 3.31 -33.20
N THR A 20 41.58 2.05 -33.64
CA THR A 20 40.48 1.11 -33.35
C THR A 20 40.47 0.67 -31.88
N LEU A 21 41.63 0.55 -31.24
CA LEU A 21 41.74 0.28 -29.83
C LEU A 21 41.19 1.44 -28.98
N SER A 22 41.55 2.69 -29.34
CA SER A 22 41.05 3.91 -28.70
C SER A 22 39.52 4.04 -28.83
N LEU A 23 38.97 3.76 -30.01
CA LEU A 23 37.53 3.81 -30.25
C LEU A 23 36.78 2.74 -29.46
N LEU A 24 37.36 1.57 -29.32
CA LEU A 24 36.81 0.49 -28.51
C LEU A 24 36.80 0.84 -27.00
N CYS A 25 37.88 1.49 -26.53
CA CYS A 25 37.94 2.00 -25.15
C CYS A 25 36.88 3.08 -24.88
N LEU A 26 36.67 4.01 -25.79
CA LEU A 26 35.64 5.05 -25.68
C LEU A 26 34.26 4.46 -25.69
N PHE A 27 34.00 3.44 -26.52
CA PHE A 27 32.71 2.75 -26.57
C PHE A 27 32.42 2.00 -25.28
N THR A 28 33.39 1.23 -24.74
CA THR A 28 33.25 0.54 -23.45
C THR A 28 33.05 1.52 -22.29
N TRP A 29 33.75 2.64 -22.30
CA TRP A 29 33.58 3.72 -21.31
C TRP A 29 32.19 4.35 -21.38
N SER A 30 31.68 4.61 -22.59
CA SER A 30 30.31 5.12 -22.79
C SER A 30 29.24 4.15 -22.28
N ILE A 31 29.38 2.84 -22.55
CA ILE A 31 28.49 1.81 -22.03
C ILE A 31 28.53 1.77 -20.49
N TYR A 32 29.74 1.85 -19.92
CA TYR A 32 29.91 1.87 -18.47
C TYR A 32 29.18 3.06 -17.81
N LEU A 33 29.35 4.26 -18.37
CA LEU A 33 28.65 5.46 -17.89
C LEU A 33 27.12 5.33 -18.04
N PHE A 34 26.67 4.75 -19.15
CA PHE A 34 25.23 4.50 -19.37
C PHE A 34 24.65 3.52 -18.33
N ILE A 35 25.36 2.44 -18.01
CA ILE A 35 24.93 1.48 -16.97
C ILE A 35 24.86 2.17 -15.61
N LEU A 36 25.87 2.95 -15.22
CA LEU A 36 25.88 3.69 -13.97
C LEU A 36 24.68 4.67 -13.84
N GLN A 37 24.39 5.39 -14.92
CA GLN A 37 23.26 6.32 -14.93
C GLN A 37 21.94 5.58 -14.88
N PHE A 38 21.82 4.44 -15.56
CA PHE A 38 20.64 3.59 -15.52
C PHE A 38 20.37 3.06 -14.10
N GLU A 39 21.39 2.56 -13.40
CA GLU A 39 21.24 2.06 -12.02
C GLU A 39 20.90 3.16 -11.03
N ASN A 40 21.46 4.35 -11.17
CA ASN A 40 21.31 5.43 -10.19
C ASN A 40 20.03 6.25 -10.36
N GLU A 41 19.52 6.40 -11.56
CA GLU A 41 18.38 7.29 -11.84
C GLU A 41 17.15 6.54 -12.36
N VAL A 42 17.32 5.67 -13.35
CA VAL A 42 16.21 5.02 -14.03
C VAL A 42 15.60 3.92 -13.15
N LEU A 43 16.43 3.07 -12.59
CA LEU A 43 15.95 1.94 -11.77
C LEU A 43 15.20 2.38 -10.50
N PRO A 44 15.69 3.35 -9.69
CA PRO A 44 14.92 3.83 -8.54
C PRO A 44 13.59 4.48 -8.93
N THR A 45 13.58 5.20 -10.05
CA THR A 45 12.35 5.80 -10.59
C THR A 45 11.36 4.73 -11.04
N ALA A 46 11.84 3.71 -11.74
CA ALA A 46 11.04 2.56 -12.16
C ALA A 46 10.40 1.85 -10.95
N ILE A 47 11.17 1.62 -9.89
CA ILE A 47 10.68 1.01 -8.65
C ILE A 47 9.57 1.88 -8.02
N LYS A 48 9.80 3.19 -7.85
CA LYS A 48 8.82 4.11 -7.25
C LYS A 48 7.51 4.17 -8.05
N VAL A 49 7.62 4.26 -9.37
CA VAL A 49 6.44 4.30 -10.25
C VAL A 49 5.67 2.98 -10.15
N SER A 50 6.35 1.85 -10.26
CA SER A 50 5.72 0.52 -10.14
C SER A 50 5.06 0.34 -8.77
N GLN A 51 5.69 0.79 -7.68
CA GLN A 51 5.10 0.77 -6.33
C GLN A 51 3.80 1.59 -6.27
N LYS A 52 3.79 2.78 -6.87
CA LYS A 52 2.59 3.64 -6.89
C LYS A 52 1.43 2.98 -7.65
N TYR A 53 1.69 2.40 -8.80
CA TYR A 53 0.67 1.67 -9.56
C TYR A 53 0.15 0.45 -8.79
N ALA A 54 1.06 -0.35 -8.23
CA ALA A 54 0.72 -1.52 -7.42
C ALA A 54 -0.14 -1.13 -6.20
N THR A 55 0.26 -0.09 -5.47
CA THR A 55 -0.52 0.43 -4.33
C THR A 55 -1.91 0.89 -4.74
N ASN A 56 -2.04 1.54 -5.91
CA ASN A 56 -3.35 1.96 -6.41
C ASN A 56 -4.26 0.77 -6.72
N ILE A 57 -3.75 -0.26 -7.42
CA ILE A 57 -4.50 -1.47 -7.77
C ILE A 57 -4.97 -2.17 -6.49
N VAL A 58 -4.05 -2.42 -5.55
CA VAL A 58 -4.38 -3.07 -4.28
C VAL A 58 -5.38 -2.25 -3.46
N SER A 59 -5.23 -0.91 -3.44
CA SER A 59 -6.19 -0.03 -2.77
C SER A 59 -7.59 -0.11 -3.38
N GLN A 60 -7.70 -0.29 -4.68
CA GLN A 60 -8.99 -0.50 -5.34
C GLN A 60 -9.59 -1.86 -4.97
N GLU A 61 -8.76 -2.92 -4.92
CA GLU A 61 -9.25 -4.23 -4.51
C GLU A 61 -9.66 -4.26 -3.03
N ILE A 62 -8.95 -3.55 -2.15
CA ILE A 62 -9.38 -3.36 -0.75
C ILE A 62 -10.78 -2.74 -0.69
N ASN A 63 -10.99 -1.62 -1.40
CA ASN A 63 -12.29 -0.95 -1.40
C ASN A 63 -13.41 -1.85 -1.95
N LYS A 64 -13.16 -2.57 -3.05
CA LYS A 64 -14.13 -3.50 -3.64
C LYS A 64 -14.46 -4.65 -2.70
N SER A 65 -13.46 -5.23 -2.05
CA SER A 65 -13.67 -6.35 -1.10
C SER A 65 -14.53 -5.91 0.08
N VAL A 66 -14.24 -4.74 0.67
CA VAL A 66 -15.06 -4.18 1.76
C VAL A 66 -16.48 -3.89 1.29
N GLU A 67 -16.64 -3.22 0.15
CA GLU A 67 -17.96 -2.89 -0.40
C GLU A 67 -18.79 -4.15 -0.68
N LYS A 68 -18.15 -5.19 -1.24
CA LYS A 68 -18.80 -6.47 -1.53
C LYS A 68 -19.30 -7.12 -0.26
N VAL A 69 -18.46 -7.26 0.76
CA VAL A 69 -18.82 -7.89 2.04
C VAL A 69 -19.97 -7.14 2.73
N ILE A 70 -19.93 -5.80 2.75
CA ILE A 70 -21.02 -5.00 3.33
C ILE A 70 -22.33 -5.23 2.60
N LYS A 71 -22.29 -5.32 1.26
CA LYS A 71 -23.48 -5.61 0.44
C LYS A 71 -23.99 -7.02 0.61
N ASP A 72 -23.11 -8.02 0.60
CA ASP A 72 -23.47 -9.43 0.71
C ASP A 72 -24.12 -9.76 2.07
N LEU A 73 -23.65 -9.11 3.13
CA LEU A 73 -24.21 -9.22 4.47
C LEU A 73 -25.42 -8.28 4.69
N ASN A 74 -25.78 -7.42 3.72
CA ASN A 74 -26.84 -6.41 3.83
C ASN A 74 -26.74 -5.53 5.08
N LEU A 75 -25.53 -5.10 5.43
CA LEU A 75 -25.27 -4.37 6.66
C LEU A 75 -25.58 -2.87 6.53
N TYR A 76 -26.24 -2.36 7.56
CA TYR A 76 -26.50 -0.94 7.75
C TYR A 76 -25.80 -0.44 9.00
N THR A 77 -25.64 0.86 9.11
CA THR A 77 -24.96 1.50 10.25
C THR A 77 -25.57 1.09 11.60
N ASN A 78 -26.88 0.90 11.66
CA ASN A 78 -27.59 0.55 12.88
C ASN A 78 -27.36 -0.90 13.36
N ASP A 79 -26.86 -1.77 12.50
CA ASP A 79 -26.63 -3.18 12.85
C ASP A 79 -25.38 -3.36 13.74
N PHE A 80 -24.49 -2.37 13.74
CA PHE A 80 -23.24 -2.42 14.48
C PHE A 80 -23.35 -2.07 15.97
N PHE A 81 -24.55 -1.67 16.42
CA PHE A 81 -24.78 -1.30 17.81
C PHE A 81 -26.23 -1.46 18.22
N ASN A 82 -26.43 -1.79 19.48
CA ASN A 82 -27.74 -1.85 20.11
C ASN A 82 -27.85 -0.73 21.15
N LYS A 83 -28.99 -0.03 21.12
CA LYS A 83 -29.36 0.93 22.17
C LYS A 83 -30.19 0.17 23.22
N ASN A 84 -29.62 -0.02 24.38
CA ASN A 84 -30.31 -0.64 25.49
C ASN A 84 -30.74 0.45 26.50
N PHE A 85 -31.94 0.35 26.98
CA PHE A 85 -32.49 1.23 28.02
C PHE A 85 -32.45 0.51 29.36
N ASP A 86 -32.14 1.22 30.44
CA ASP A 86 -32.29 0.70 31.79
C ASP A 86 -33.78 0.46 32.11
N GLU A 87 -34.08 -0.46 33.01
CA GLU A 87 -35.46 -0.86 33.39
C GLU A 87 -36.39 0.31 33.74
N ASN A 88 -35.79 1.46 34.11
CA ASN A 88 -36.51 2.70 34.42
C ASN A 88 -36.46 3.76 33.31
N ASN A 89 -35.99 3.43 32.11
CA ASN A 89 -35.74 4.36 30.97
C ASN A 89 -34.88 5.59 31.31
N LYS A 90 -34.06 5.52 32.38
CA LYS A 90 -33.26 6.65 32.87
C LYS A 90 -31.85 6.69 32.33
N LYS A 91 -31.33 5.58 31.80
CA LYS A 91 -29.99 5.49 31.25
C LYS A 91 -30.03 4.74 29.94
N THR A 92 -29.39 5.28 28.94
CA THR A 92 -29.19 4.60 27.67
C THR A 92 -27.73 4.10 27.62
N TYR A 93 -27.55 2.82 27.37
CA TYR A 93 -26.23 2.32 27.05
C TYR A 93 -26.14 1.97 25.58
N LEU A 94 -24.97 2.21 25.04
CA LEU A 94 -24.61 1.79 23.70
C LEU A 94 -23.84 0.46 23.83
N ASP A 95 -24.40 -0.60 23.30
CA ASP A 95 -23.74 -1.89 23.20
C ASP A 95 -23.29 -2.12 21.75
N VAL A 96 -21.99 -2.30 21.55
CA VAL A 96 -21.39 -2.49 20.23
C VAL A 96 -21.39 -3.97 19.91
N ASP A 97 -21.95 -4.34 18.77
CA ASP A 97 -21.91 -5.73 18.29
C ASP A 97 -20.50 -6.09 17.78
N THR A 98 -19.64 -6.47 18.72
CA THR A 98 -18.26 -6.87 18.43
C THR A 98 -18.21 -8.19 17.66
N ILE A 99 -19.21 -9.06 17.77
CA ILE A 99 -19.29 -10.32 17.03
C ILE A 99 -19.50 -10.01 15.54
N LEU A 100 -20.44 -9.11 15.25
CA LEU A 100 -20.68 -8.66 13.88
C LEU A 100 -19.45 -8.00 13.26
N ILE A 101 -18.78 -7.11 14.01
CA ILE A 101 -17.57 -6.44 13.52
C ILE A 101 -16.46 -7.46 13.22
N ASN A 102 -16.23 -8.42 14.11
CA ASN A 102 -15.24 -9.48 13.88
C ASN A 102 -15.61 -10.35 12.67
N ASN A 103 -16.90 -10.63 12.46
CA ASN A 103 -17.37 -11.37 11.28
C ASN A 103 -17.10 -10.58 9.99
N VAL A 104 -17.34 -9.27 10.00
CA VAL A 104 -17.00 -8.39 8.88
C VAL A 104 -15.49 -8.43 8.61
N CYS A 105 -14.64 -8.29 9.64
CA CYS A 105 -13.19 -8.38 9.49
C CYS A 105 -12.74 -9.69 8.84
N ALA A 106 -13.30 -10.83 9.32
CA ALA A 106 -12.97 -12.15 8.78
C ALA A 106 -13.38 -12.29 7.31
N ASN A 107 -14.61 -11.91 6.97
CA ASN A 107 -15.10 -11.98 5.59
C ASN A 107 -14.29 -11.05 4.64
N VAL A 108 -13.97 -9.84 5.08
CA VAL A 108 -13.13 -8.91 4.29
C VAL A 108 -11.72 -9.47 4.10
N SER A 109 -11.14 -10.07 5.15
CA SER A 109 -9.81 -10.71 5.06
C SER A 109 -9.81 -11.85 4.06
N GLU A 110 -10.82 -12.72 4.09
CA GLU A 110 -10.97 -13.84 3.16
C GLU A 110 -11.19 -13.39 1.72
N GLU A 111 -12.14 -12.48 1.50
CA GLU A 111 -12.46 -11.94 0.17
C GLU A 111 -11.24 -11.23 -0.43
N LEU A 112 -10.58 -10.36 0.36
CA LEU A 112 -9.40 -9.63 -0.09
C LEU A 112 -8.24 -10.58 -0.39
N SER A 113 -7.97 -11.56 0.49
CA SER A 113 -6.92 -12.55 0.25
C SER A 113 -7.15 -13.34 -1.03
N THR A 114 -8.40 -13.70 -1.32
CA THR A 114 -8.79 -14.38 -2.56
C THR A 114 -8.57 -13.48 -3.77
N ASN A 115 -9.00 -12.22 -3.71
CA ASN A 115 -8.82 -11.27 -4.79
C ASN A 115 -7.34 -10.97 -5.05
N LEU A 116 -6.53 -10.83 -3.99
CA LEU A 116 -5.09 -10.61 -4.12
C LEU A 116 -4.36 -11.83 -4.71
N LYS A 117 -4.78 -13.06 -4.42
CA LYS A 117 -4.24 -14.27 -5.06
C LYS A 117 -4.55 -14.29 -6.56
N ASN A 118 -5.70 -13.80 -6.96
CA ASN A 118 -6.11 -13.71 -8.37
C ASN A 118 -5.39 -12.58 -9.13
N ILE A 119 -4.85 -11.56 -8.43
CA ILE A 119 -4.04 -10.49 -9.04
C ILE A 119 -2.71 -11.02 -9.61
N LYS A 120 -2.25 -12.20 -9.22
CA LYS A 120 -0.98 -12.80 -9.66
C LYS A 120 -0.79 -12.82 -11.18
N ASP A 121 -1.88 -12.84 -11.94
CA ASP A 121 -1.86 -12.82 -13.41
C ASP A 121 -2.02 -11.42 -14.00
N THR A 122 -2.16 -10.40 -13.15
CA THR A 122 -2.31 -9.01 -13.62
C THR A 122 -0.96 -8.46 -14.05
N LYS A 123 -0.84 -8.28 -15.37
CA LYS A 123 0.31 -7.63 -15.99
C LYS A 123 0.08 -6.12 -15.98
N ILE A 124 1.01 -5.39 -15.40
CA ILE A 124 1.05 -3.94 -15.53
C ILE A 124 2.07 -3.61 -16.62
N GLU A 125 1.61 -3.05 -17.71
CA GLU A 125 2.47 -2.62 -18.79
C GLU A 125 2.76 -1.12 -18.63
N LEU A 126 4.02 -0.80 -18.38
CA LEU A 126 4.48 0.57 -18.22
C LEU A 126 5.43 0.92 -19.37
N PRO A 127 5.15 1.98 -20.16
CA PRO A 127 6.10 2.45 -21.16
C PRO A 127 7.44 2.84 -20.53
N ILE A 128 8.55 2.47 -21.13
CA ILE A 128 9.89 2.80 -20.60
C ILE A 128 10.06 4.31 -20.40
N GLY A 129 9.40 5.12 -21.20
CA GLY A 129 9.42 6.58 -21.07
C GLY A 129 8.93 7.11 -19.73
N VAL A 130 8.05 6.38 -19.01
CA VAL A 130 7.61 6.74 -17.65
C VAL A 130 8.81 6.83 -16.69
N PHE A 131 9.82 6.00 -16.90
CA PHE A 131 11.01 5.92 -16.04
C PHE A 131 12.02 7.03 -16.30
N SER A 132 11.87 7.79 -17.37
CA SER A 132 12.72 8.95 -17.66
C SER A 132 12.50 10.13 -16.70
N GLY A 133 11.37 10.11 -15.94
CA GLY A 133 10.97 11.23 -15.09
C GLY A 133 10.47 12.47 -15.84
N ILE A 134 10.44 12.43 -17.17
CA ILE A 134 10.01 13.54 -18.04
C ILE A 134 8.61 13.20 -18.56
N SER A 135 7.61 14.02 -18.20
CA SER A 135 6.22 13.78 -18.59
C SER A 135 5.97 13.71 -20.10
N ALA A 136 6.77 14.46 -20.89
CA ALA A 136 6.69 14.43 -22.35
C ALA A 136 7.06 13.06 -22.96
N PHE A 137 7.83 12.25 -22.26
CA PHE A 137 8.26 10.92 -22.72
C PHE A 137 7.48 9.78 -22.07
N SER A 138 6.53 10.07 -21.16
CA SER A 138 5.83 9.07 -20.35
C SER A 138 5.10 7.99 -21.15
N GLU A 139 4.67 8.31 -22.37
CA GLU A 139 3.96 7.38 -23.27
C GLU A 139 4.85 6.75 -24.33
N LEU A 140 6.15 7.11 -24.36
CA LEU A 140 7.06 6.68 -25.40
C LEU A 140 7.85 5.43 -24.99
N GLY A 141 8.14 4.60 -25.99
CA GLY A 141 9.00 3.43 -25.88
C GLY A 141 8.26 2.12 -25.68
N PRO A 142 8.99 1.00 -25.68
CA PRO A 142 8.41 -0.33 -25.49
C PRO A 142 7.82 -0.46 -24.07
N ALA A 143 6.77 -1.28 -23.96
CA ALA A 143 6.14 -1.56 -22.68
C ALA A 143 7.04 -2.46 -21.81
N PHE A 144 7.13 -2.10 -20.55
CA PHE A 144 7.83 -2.84 -19.52
C PHE A 144 6.82 -3.54 -18.63
N THR A 145 6.87 -4.85 -18.59
CA THR A 145 5.87 -5.64 -17.87
C THR A 145 6.29 -5.85 -16.41
N VAL A 146 5.38 -5.53 -15.52
CA VAL A 146 5.50 -5.75 -14.08
C VAL A 146 4.42 -6.74 -13.65
N TYR A 147 4.81 -7.75 -12.88
CA TYR A 147 3.90 -8.72 -12.29
C TYR A 147 3.70 -8.42 -10.81
N LEU A 148 2.47 -8.56 -10.35
CA LEU A 148 2.13 -8.48 -8.95
C LEU A 148 1.92 -9.90 -8.39
N SER A 149 2.36 -10.12 -7.16
CA SER A 149 2.09 -11.36 -6.43
C SER A 149 1.81 -11.04 -4.97
N SER A 150 0.72 -11.58 -4.41
CA SER A 150 0.46 -11.46 -2.98
C SER A 150 1.48 -12.25 -2.17
N ILE A 151 1.82 -11.73 -0.99
CA ILE A 151 2.66 -12.39 0.01
C ILE A 151 1.81 -12.62 1.25
N GLY A 152 1.48 -13.89 1.50
CA GLY A 152 0.59 -14.24 2.61
C GLY A 152 -0.85 -13.82 2.40
N ASP A 153 -1.60 -13.76 3.48
CA ASP A 153 -2.99 -13.36 3.51
C ASP A 153 -3.14 -11.92 4.01
N ALA A 154 -4.24 -11.27 3.65
CA ALA A 154 -4.57 -9.95 4.17
C ALA A 154 -5.03 -10.06 5.63
N ILE A 155 -4.56 -9.15 6.47
CA ILE A 155 -4.94 -9.05 7.87
C ILE A 155 -5.88 -7.85 8.02
N VAL A 156 -7.04 -8.08 8.59
CA VAL A 156 -8.05 -7.05 8.83
C VAL A 156 -8.41 -7.04 10.30
N ASP A 157 -8.13 -5.91 10.95
CA ASP A 157 -8.49 -5.63 12.33
C ASP A 157 -9.42 -4.42 12.39
N TYR A 158 -10.08 -4.21 13.52
CA TYR A 158 -10.91 -3.04 13.73
C TYR A 158 -10.42 -2.18 14.90
N GLU A 159 -10.78 -0.91 14.85
CA GLU A 159 -10.52 0.06 15.91
C GLU A 159 -11.81 0.84 16.18
N THR A 160 -12.22 0.95 17.42
CA THR A 160 -13.37 1.76 17.83
C THR A 160 -12.91 3.05 18.48
N ASN A 161 -13.59 4.14 18.17
CA ASN A 161 -13.31 5.44 18.76
C ASN A 161 -14.62 6.07 19.26
N PHE A 162 -14.58 6.54 20.50
CA PHE A 162 -15.68 7.29 21.12
C PHE A 162 -15.18 8.70 21.43
N GLN A 163 -15.80 9.67 20.82
CA GLN A 163 -15.44 11.08 21.02
C GLN A 163 -16.63 11.89 21.48
N SER A 164 -16.50 12.59 22.62
CA SER A 164 -17.48 13.57 23.03
C SER A 164 -17.43 14.78 22.08
N VAL A 165 -18.55 15.08 21.42
CA VAL A 165 -18.66 16.19 20.46
C VAL A 165 -19.56 17.33 20.95
N GLY A 166 -20.08 17.22 22.19
CA GLY A 166 -20.93 18.23 22.83
C GLY A 166 -21.21 17.85 24.28
N ILE A 167 -22.10 18.65 24.92
CA ILE A 167 -22.47 18.42 26.32
C ILE A 167 -23.14 17.05 26.50
N ASN A 168 -23.75 16.52 25.44
CA ASN A 168 -24.63 15.37 25.49
C ASN A 168 -24.57 14.52 24.22
N GLN A 169 -23.51 14.67 23.42
CA GLN A 169 -23.34 13.96 22.17
C GLN A 169 -22.04 13.17 22.20
N ILE A 170 -22.13 11.89 21.78
CA ILE A 170 -20.99 11.00 21.62
C ILE A 170 -20.93 10.58 20.15
N ASN A 171 -19.83 10.87 19.49
CA ASN A 171 -19.54 10.34 18.18
C ASN A 171 -18.88 8.96 18.32
N PHE A 172 -19.54 7.96 17.76
CA PHE A 172 -19.05 6.59 17.69
C PHE A 172 -18.54 6.31 16.28
N GLN A 173 -17.31 5.81 16.21
CA GLN A 173 -16.64 5.51 14.95
C GLN A 173 -16.02 4.13 15.02
N VAL A 174 -16.19 3.35 13.96
CA VAL A 174 -15.50 2.08 13.74
C VAL A 174 -14.65 2.19 12.50
N TYR A 175 -13.39 1.84 12.62
CA TYR A 175 -12.45 1.78 11.52
C TYR A 175 -11.99 0.35 11.29
N LEU A 176 -11.84 -0.02 10.03
CA LEU A 176 -11.12 -1.22 9.62
C LEU A 176 -9.67 -0.86 9.31
N ASN A 177 -8.74 -1.54 9.95
CA ASN A 177 -7.30 -1.46 9.69
C ASN A 177 -6.91 -2.67 8.85
N ILE A 178 -6.60 -2.44 7.58
CA ILE A 178 -6.34 -3.49 6.59
C ILE A 178 -4.86 -3.44 6.23
N ASN A 179 -4.17 -4.56 6.43
CA ASN A 179 -2.75 -4.72 6.13
C ASN A 179 -2.57 -5.89 5.17
N CYS A 180 -1.84 -5.66 4.09
CA CYS A 180 -1.47 -6.71 3.13
C CYS A 180 -0.09 -6.43 2.55
N SER A 181 0.61 -7.50 2.17
CA SER A 181 1.93 -7.45 1.56
C SER A 181 1.87 -7.99 0.15
N ILE A 182 2.50 -7.28 -0.77
CA ILE A 182 2.63 -7.71 -2.17
C ILE A 182 4.06 -7.61 -2.65
N SER A 183 4.42 -8.52 -3.56
CA SER A 183 5.70 -8.50 -4.27
C SER A 183 5.49 -7.96 -5.67
N ILE A 184 6.28 -6.96 -6.00
CA ILE A 184 6.42 -6.44 -7.36
C ILE A 184 7.57 -7.19 -8.01
N ILE A 185 7.26 -7.97 -9.03
CA ILE A 185 8.22 -8.83 -9.71
C ILE A 185 8.40 -8.34 -11.14
N ASN A 186 9.63 -8.17 -11.50
CA ASN A 186 10.05 -7.68 -12.79
C ASN A 186 11.37 -8.37 -13.18
N PRO A 187 11.72 -8.53 -14.45
CA PRO A 187 12.96 -9.16 -14.86
C PRO A 187 14.25 -8.54 -14.28
N ILE A 188 14.21 -7.26 -13.89
CA ILE A 188 15.38 -6.53 -13.39
C ILE A 188 15.42 -6.47 -11.86
N TYR A 189 14.24 -6.43 -11.20
CA TYR A 189 14.18 -6.31 -9.74
C TYR A 189 12.95 -7.04 -9.16
N LYS A 190 13.06 -7.39 -7.88
CA LYS A 190 11.96 -7.81 -7.03
C LYS A 190 11.89 -6.87 -5.83
N LYS A 191 10.69 -6.36 -5.52
CA LYS A 191 10.47 -5.47 -4.37
C LYS A 191 9.20 -5.85 -3.66
N ASP A 192 9.31 -6.11 -2.37
CA ASP A 192 8.16 -6.36 -1.50
C ASP A 192 7.72 -5.03 -0.89
N ILE A 193 6.42 -4.81 -0.81
CA ILE A 193 5.81 -3.63 -0.23
C ILE A 193 4.64 -4.04 0.68
N ASP A 194 4.54 -3.34 1.82
CA ASP A 194 3.44 -3.45 2.74
C ASP A 194 2.48 -2.30 2.50
N ILE A 195 1.21 -2.63 2.41
CA ILE A 195 0.14 -1.67 2.17
C ILE A 195 -0.79 -1.71 3.37
N SER A 196 -0.91 -0.58 4.05
CA SER A 196 -1.81 -0.38 5.17
C SER A 196 -2.86 0.66 4.80
N ARG A 197 -4.14 0.33 5.06
CA ARG A 197 -5.28 1.21 4.81
C ARG A 197 -6.19 1.21 6.02
N LYS A 198 -6.60 2.41 6.43
CA LYS A 198 -7.63 2.61 7.45
C LYS A 198 -8.90 3.11 6.76
N LEU A 199 -9.98 2.33 6.86
CA LEU A 199 -11.28 2.66 6.28
C LEU A 199 -12.30 2.85 7.40
N MET A 200 -13.11 3.88 7.28
CA MET A 200 -14.21 4.10 8.21
C MET A 200 -15.39 3.22 7.82
N LEU A 201 -15.79 2.33 8.73
CA LEU A 201 -16.92 1.43 8.55
C LEU A 201 -18.22 2.07 9.08
N VAL A 202 -18.15 2.67 10.28
CA VAL A 202 -19.29 3.32 10.94
C VAL A 202 -18.87 4.69 11.44
N ASN A 203 -19.76 5.67 11.29
CA ASN A 203 -19.65 6.97 11.91
C ASN A 203 -21.06 7.46 12.25
N THR A 204 -21.36 7.54 13.53
CA THR A 204 -22.69 7.97 13.99
C THR A 204 -22.59 8.76 15.29
N VAL A 205 -23.50 9.70 15.46
CA VAL A 205 -23.58 10.53 16.65
C VAL A 205 -24.78 10.09 17.46
N PHE A 206 -24.56 9.82 18.74
CA PHE A 206 -25.60 9.52 19.70
C PHE A 206 -25.85 10.74 20.57
N GLU A 207 -27.11 11.05 20.76
CA GLU A 207 -27.57 12.06 21.71
C GLU A 207 -28.08 11.34 22.97
N GLY A 208 -27.61 11.79 24.14
CA GLY A 208 -28.11 11.39 25.43
C GLY A 208 -29.02 12.46 26.04
N ASP A 209 -29.48 12.25 27.28
CA ASP A 209 -30.25 13.25 28.02
C ASP A 209 -29.34 14.38 28.51
N VAL A 210 -29.81 15.63 28.42
CA VAL A 210 -29.07 16.79 28.91
C VAL A 210 -29.11 16.78 30.46
N PRO A 211 -27.96 16.69 31.14
CA PRO A 211 -27.97 16.81 32.60
C PRO A 211 -28.47 18.19 33.01
N ASN A 212 -29.30 18.24 34.06
CA ASN A 212 -29.85 19.49 34.59
C ASN A 212 -28.75 20.50 35.00
N THR A 213 -27.56 20.01 35.24
CA THR A 213 -26.39 20.86 35.59
C THR A 213 -25.15 20.32 34.88
N TYR A 214 -24.49 21.15 34.09
CA TYR A 214 -23.23 20.85 33.43
C TYR A 214 -22.19 21.88 33.83
N LEU A 215 -21.14 21.42 34.53
CA LEU A 215 -19.97 22.24 34.88
C LEU A 215 -18.76 21.71 34.14
N ASN A 216 -18.31 22.44 33.11
CA ASN A 216 -17.03 22.13 32.48
C ASN A 216 -15.88 22.70 33.31
N THR A 217 -15.29 21.86 34.17
CA THR A 217 -14.17 22.26 35.05
C THR A 217 -12.92 22.70 34.30
N SER A 218 -12.76 22.38 33.02
CA SER A 218 -11.66 22.89 32.19
C SER A 218 -11.73 24.40 31.95
N THR A 219 -12.91 25.00 32.05
CA THR A 219 -13.12 26.46 31.90
C THR A 219 -12.84 27.23 33.18
N PHE A 220 -12.77 26.54 34.33
CA PHE A 220 -12.54 27.15 35.66
C PHE A 220 -11.46 26.40 36.43
N PRO A 221 -10.15 26.65 36.12
CA PRO A 221 -9.04 25.92 36.74
C PRO A 221 -8.95 26.09 38.27
N TRP A 222 -9.58 27.13 38.81
CA TRP A 222 -9.60 27.42 40.25
C TRP A 222 -10.69 26.66 41.04
N LEU A 223 -11.60 25.95 40.41
CA LEU A 223 -12.57 25.06 41.10
C LEU A 223 -11.97 23.73 41.57
N ASN A 224 -10.77 23.37 41.12
CA ASN A 224 -10.10 22.12 41.52
C ASN A 224 -9.47 22.15 42.93
N PHE A 225 -9.58 23.25 43.66
CA PHE A 225 -8.95 23.40 44.99
C PHE A 225 -9.84 22.96 46.15
N TYR A 226 -11.05 22.49 45.96
CA TYR A 226 -11.98 22.16 47.07
C TYR A 226 -12.15 20.66 47.38
N ASN A 227 -11.28 19.80 46.89
CA ASN A 227 -11.28 18.37 47.28
C ASN A 227 -10.06 17.94 48.09
N ILE A 228 -9.66 18.77 49.08
CA ILE A 228 -8.72 18.36 50.12
C ILE A 228 -9.31 18.79 51.48
N ILE A 229 -10.20 17.96 52.02
CA ILE A 229 -10.42 17.72 53.44
C ILE A 229 -10.97 16.29 53.60
#